data_d30d9c848db2c1618399500e0b12e4f0
#
_entry.id   d30d9c848db2c1618399500e0b12e4f0
#
_cell.length_a   1.000
_cell.length_b   1.000
_cell.length_c   1.000
_cell.angle_alpha   90.00
_cell.angle_beta   90.00
_cell.angle_gamma   90.00
#
_symmetry.space_group_name_H-M   'P 1'
#
loop_
_entity.id
_entity.type
_entity.pdbx_description
1 polymer ?
#
loop_
_entity_poly.entity_id
_entity_poly.type
_entity_poly.pdbx_seq_one_letter_code
_entity_poly.pdbx_strand_id
1 'polypeptide(L)'
;MDHLWTPWRYAYLVDADPSSPKGGRKGVPQALAAWPGDCDCVFCNLIAATRFAVEHGMPAKEAERAAHIVLRAEHCFICLNAFPYTSGHIMVVPYAHEETLAALDQAAALEMMTLAQRTDAVLRQVYAPHGINMGLNLGQAAGAGIAAHLHLHALPRWLGDSNFMTVIGETRVLPETLDSTWERLRAGFAGVEAAKLSPAPPGTL
;
A
#
# COMPACT_ATOMS: atom_id res chain seq x y z
N MET A 1 -10.43 29.96 -4.88
CA MET A 1 -9.49 28.85 -4.71
C MET A 1 -10.21 27.81 -3.87
N ASP A 2 -10.65 26.73 -4.51
CA ASP A 2 -11.44 25.71 -3.83
C ASP A 2 -10.52 24.87 -2.95
N HIS A 3 -10.81 24.82 -1.65
CA HIS A 3 -10.01 24.07 -0.70
C HIS A 3 -10.47 22.60 -0.69
N LEU A 4 -9.54 21.67 -0.93
CA LEU A 4 -9.78 20.26 -0.74
C LEU A 4 -9.62 19.92 0.76
N TRP A 5 -10.73 19.80 1.48
CA TRP A 5 -10.73 19.39 2.86
C TRP A 5 -10.62 17.86 2.94
N THR A 6 -9.70 17.36 3.77
CA THR A 6 -9.53 15.94 4.05
C THR A 6 -9.56 15.68 5.56
N PRO A 7 -10.71 15.87 6.23
CA PRO A 7 -10.80 15.83 7.69
C PRO A 7 -10.44 14.47 8.28
N TRP A 8 -10.66 13.36 7.55
CA TRP A 8 -10.19 12.03 7.95
C TRP A 8 -8.66 11.92 8.01
N ARG A 9 -7.92 12.80 7.35
CA ARG A 9 -6.46 12.93 7.47
C ARG A 9 -6.06 13.74 8.70
N TYR A 10 -6.96 14.58 9.18
CA TYR A 10 -6.67 15.44 10.33
C TYR A 10 -6.43 14.61 11.59
N ALA A 11 -7.24 13.62 11.88
CA ALA A 11 -7.01 12.69 12.98
C ALA A 11 -5.65 11.99 12.85
N TYR A 12 -5.29 11.52 11.67
CA TYR A 12 -3.99 10.90 11.38
C TYR A 12 -2.80 11.87 11.52
N LEU A 13 -3.01 13.15 11.22
CA LEU A 13 -1.98 14.19 11.34
C LEU A 13 -1.89 14.76 12.76
N VAL A 14 -2.98 14.71 13.53
CA VAL A 14 -3.09 15.27 14.89
C VAL A 14 -2.93 14.19 15.96
N ASP A 15 -3.19 12.92 15.67
CA ASP A 15 -2.83 11.77 16.53
C ASP A 15 -1.30 11.53 16.62
N ALA A 16 -0.52 12.43 16.10
CA ALA A 16 0.81 12.74 16.60
C ALA A 16 0.76 13.37 18.02
N ASP A 17 -0.31 13.11 18.79
CA ASP A 17 -0.40 13.46 20.19
C ASP A 17 0.65 12.68 20.98
N PRO A 18 1.67 13.35 21.54
CA PRO A 18 2.68 12.70 22.37
C PRO A 18 2.11 12.00 23.61
N SER A 19 0.85 12.29 23.97
CA SER A 19 0.13 11.74 25.11
C SER A 19 -0.75 10.54 24.80
N SER A 20 -0.96 10.20 23.50
CA SER A 20 -1.65 8.97 23.11
C SER A 20 -0.90 7.75 23.68
N PRO A 21 -1.57 6.76 24.28
CA PRO A 21 -0.87 5.62 24.85
C PRO A 21 -0.05 4.94 23.75
N LYS A 22 1.29 5.15 23.82
CA LYS A 22 2.27 4.57 22.91
C LYS A 22 2.38 3.06 23.18
N GLY A 23 1.28 2.34 23.00
CA GLY A 23 1.17 0.92 23.29
C GLY A 23 1.44 0.00 22.11
N GLY A 24 1.86 0.53 20.97
CA GLY A 24 2.17 -0.29 19.80
C GLY A 24 3.25 0.34 18.94
N ARG A 25 4.17 -0.47 18.43
CA ARG A 25 5.16 -0.04 17.45
C ARG A 25 4.45 0.41 16.18
N LYS A 26 4.85 1.56 15.65
CA LYS A 26 4.23 2.16 14.46
C LYS A 26 4.16 1.15 13.31
N GLY A 27 2.96 0.87 12.81
CA GLY A 27 2.72 0.01 11.66
C GLY A 27 2.80 -1.50 11.90
N VAL A 28 3.03 -1.97 13.13
CA VAL A 28 3.02 -3.40 13.46
C VAL A 28 1.60 -3.84 13.82
N PRO A 29 0.97 -4.73 13.02
CA PRO A 29 -0.34 -5.28 13.36
C PRO A 29 -0.30 -6.10 14.65
N GLN A 30 -1.44 -6.17 15.36
CA GLN A 30 -1.55 -6.91 16.62
C GLN A 30 -1.12 -8.37 16.49
N ALA A 31 -1.41 -9.02 15.37
CA ALA A 31 -1.00 -10.40 15.10
C ALA A 31 0.53 -10.59 15.02
N LEU A 32 1.28 -9.52 14.76
CA LEU A 32 2.74 -9.51 14.66
C LEU A 32 3.42 -8.84 15.87
N ALA A 33 2.67 -8.51 16.91
CA ALA A 33 3.14 -7.73 18.07
C ALA A 33 4.22 -8.45 18.91
N ALA A 34 4.42 -9.75 18.71
CA ALA A 34 5.50 -10.52 19.35
C ALA A 34 6.91 -10.09 18.90
N TRP A 35 7.05 -9.44 17.75
CA TRP A 35 8.33 -8.90 17.31
C TRP A 35 8.87 -7.83 18.30
N PRO A 36 10.10 -8.00 18.84
CA PRO A 36 10.60 -7.14 19.91
C PRO A 36 11.25 -5.84 19.44
N GLY A 37 11.52 -5.70 18.12
CA GLY A 37 12.27 -4.58 17.56
C GLY A 37 11.44 -3.33 17.31
N ASP A 38 12.10 -2.23 16.94
CA ASP A 38 11.53 -1.00 16.39
C ASP A 38 12.57 -0.32 15.48
N CYS A 39 12.15 -0.01 14.24
CA CYS A 39 12.97 0.69 13.24
C CYS A 39 12.54 2.17 13.09
N ASP A 40 11.65 2.66 13.94
CA ASP A 40 11.04 4.01 13.87
C ASP A 40 10.40 4.34 12.49
N CYS A 41 10.12 3.34 11.70
CA CYS A 41 9.50 3.45 10.38
C CYS A 41 8.43 2.38 10.20
N VAL A 42 7.23 2.79 9.82
CA VAL A 42 6.06 1.91 9.59
C VAL A 42 6.39 0.76 8.63
N PHE A 43 7.01 1.05 7.49
CA PHE A 43 7.32 0.04 6.48
C PHE A 43 8.46 -0.88 6.89
N CYS A 44 9.52 -0.35 7.50
CA CYS A 44 10.62 -1.15 8.03
C CYS A 44 10.13 -2.09 9.14
N ASN A 45 9.31 -1.57 10.06
CA ASN A 45 8.67 -2.34 11.12
C ASN A 45 7.80 -3.46 10.57
N LEU A 46 6.98 -3.16 9.55
CA LEU A 46 6.08 -4.12 8.91
C LEU A 46 6.85 -5.32 8.34
N ILE A 47 7.93 -5.03 7.60
CA ILE A 47 8.79 -6.07 7.00
C ILE A 47 9.53 -6.86 8.07
N ALA A 48 10.12 -6.20 9.06
CA ALA A 48 10.88 -6.85 10.13
C ALA A 48 9.98 -7.73 11.00
N ALA A 49 8.80 -7.25 11.40
CA ALA A 49 7.84 -8.01 12.19
C ALA A 49 7.31 -9.23 11.43
N THR A 50 7.02 -9.08 10.12
CA THR A 50 6.57 -10.19 9.28
C THR A 50 7.65 -11.27 9.16
N ARG A 51 8.91 -10.87 8.94
CA ARG A 51 10.05 -11.80 8.88
C ARG A 51 10.22 -12.54 10.21
N PHE A 52 10.23 -11.79 11.31
CA PHE A 52 10.34 -12.36 12.65
C PHE A 52 9.25 -13.42 12.91
N ALA A 53 7.99 -13.11 12.58
CA ALA A 53 6.88 -14.04 12.79
C ALA A 53 7.07 -15.34 12.00
N VAL A 54 7.53 -15.26 10.75
CA VAL A 54 7.82 -16.45 9.92
C VAL A 54 8.99 -17.27 10.50
N GLU A 55 10.07 -16.63 10.92
CA GLU A 55 11.21 -17.27 11.57
C GLU A 55 10.83 -17.97 12.89
N HIS A 56 9.73 -17.52 13.54
CA HIS A 56 9.20 -18.09 14.78
C HIS A 56 7.97 -19.00 14.55
N GLY A 57 7.79 -19.50 13.32
CA GLY A 57 6.86 -20.57 13.00
C GLY A 57 5.48 -20.13 12.49
N MET A 58 5.23 -18.83 12.30
CA MET A 58 4.00 -18.39 11.63
C MET A 58 4.08 -18.71 10.13
N PRO A 59 3.03 -19.31 9.52
CA PRO A 59 3.02 -19.51 8.07
C PRO A 59 3.20 -18.20 7.31
N ALA A 60 4.06 -18.17 6.29
CA ALA A 60 4.39 -16.95 5.56
C ALA A 60 3.15 -16.23 5.01
N LYS A 61 2.17 -16.99 4.47
CA LYS A 61 0.91 -16.42 3.98
C LYS A 61 0.09 -15.72 5.08
N GLU A 62 0.11 -16.27 6.29
CA GLU A 62 -0.59 -15.71 7.44
C GLU A 62 0.09 -14.42 7.91
N ALA A 63 1.42 -14.41 8.02
CA ALA A 63 2.19 -13.23 8.36
C ALA A 63 2.02 -12.11 7.34
N GLU A 64 2.05 -12.42 6.04
CA GLU A 64 1.80 -11.48 4.96
C GLU A 64 0.37 -10.94 4.97
N ARG A 65 -0.63 -11.79 5.26
CA ARG A 65 -2.02 -11.37 5.42
C ARG A 65 -2.17 -10.40 6.59
N ALA A 66 -1.60 -10.72 7.75
CA ALA A 66 -1.62 -9.86 8.92
C ALA A 66 -0.98 -8.50 8.63
N ALA A 67 0.07 -8.45 7.83
CA ALA A 67 0.77 -7.25 7.39
C ALA A 67 0.15 -6.59 6.14
N HIS A 68 -0.89 -7.18 5.56
CA HIS A 68 -1.48 -6.78 4.27
C HIS A 68 -0.43 -6.66 3.14
N ILE A 69 0.66 -7.44 3.19
CA ILE A 69 1.64 -7.53 2.11
C ILE A 69 1.08 -8.43 1.01
N VAL A 70 0.87 -7.86 -0.17
CA VAL A 70 0.24 -8.53 -1.32
C VAL A 70 1.28 -9.27 -2.16
N LEU A 71 2.45 -8.66 -2.36
CA LEU A 71 3.54 -9.19 -3.20
C LEU A 71 4.88 -8.77 -2.61
N ARG A 72 5.88 -9.67 -2.70
CA ARG A 72 7.29 -9.38 -2.47
C ARG A 72 8.05 -9.55 -3.77
N ALA A 73 8.93 -8.60 -4.10
CA ALA A 73 9.86 -8.67 -5.21
C ALA A 73 11.30 -8.52 -4.67
N GLU A 74 12.27 -8.29 -5.52
CA GLU A 74 13.69 -8.27 -5.12
C GLU A 74 14.05 -7.02 -4.33
N HIS A 75 13.66 -5.84 -4.81
CA HIS A 75 13.98 -4.54 -4.21
C HIS A 75 12.77 -3.84 -3.57
N CYS A 76 11.56 -4.28 -3.90
CA CYS A 76 10.32 -3.66 -3.48
C CYS A 76 9.30 -4.70 -2.99
N PHE A 77 8.28 -4.22 -2.28
CA PHE A 77 7.09 -4.99 -1.98
C PHE A 77 5.83 -4.18 -2.24
N ILE A 78 4.70 -4.86 -2.36
CA ILE A 78 3.38 -4.23 -2.49
C ILE A 78 2.58 -4.54 -1.22
N CYS A 79 2.03 -3.51 -0.59
CA CYS A 79 1.11 -3.65 0.55
C CYS A 79 -0.13 -2.79 0.38
N LEU A 80 -1.18 -3.11 1.13
CA LEU A 80 -2.35 -2.24 1.20
C LEU A 80 -2.03 -0.99 2.02
N ASN A 81 -2.68 0.11 1.69
CA ASN A 81 -2.73 1.25 2.58
C ASN A 81 -3.70 0.93 3.74
N ALA A 82 -3.22 1.02 4.99
CA ALA A 82 -4.02 0.79 6.18
C ALA A 82 -5.17 1.81 6.35
N PHE A 83 -5.03 2.99 5.70
CA PHE A 83 -6.04 4.06 5.66
C PHE A 83 -6.43 4.34 4.21
N PRO A 84 -7.14 3.42 3.54
CA PRO A 84 -7.35 3.49 2.11
C PRO A 84 -8.25 4.66 1.72
N TYR A 85 -7.93 5.32 0.61
CA TYR A 85 -8.78 6.38 0.05
C TYR A 85 -9.95 5.81 -0.76
N THR A 86 -9.76 4.62 -1.34
CA THR A 86 -10.78 3.81 -2.03
C THR A 86 -10.46 2.34 -1.80
N SER A 87 -11.41 1.43 -2.04
CA SER A 87 -11.11 -0.01 -2.09
C SER A 87 -10.03 -0.27 -3.13
N GLY A 88 -9.10 -1.17 -2.82
CA GLY A 88 -7.98 -1.47 -3.71
C GLY A 88 -6.81 -0.49 -3.65
N HIS A 89 -6.76 0.43 -2.66
CA HIS A 89 -5.62 1.34 -2.48
C HIS A 89 -4.39 0.57 -2.00
N ILE A 90 -3.40 0.46 -2.86
CA ILE A 90 -2.12 -0.21 -2.59
C ILE A 90 -0.94 0.74 -2.73
N MET A 91 0.18 0.32 -2.18
CA MET A 91 1.45 1.03 -2.24
C MET A 91 2.54 0.10 -2.74
N VAL A 92 3.40 0.60 -3.63
CA VAL A 92 4.67 -0.05 -3.99
C VAL A 92 5.75 0.62 -3.16
N VAL A 93 6.46 -0.17 -2.37
CA VAL A 93 7.40 0.33 -1.34
C VAL A 93 8.75 -0.35 -1.54
N PRO A 94 9.86 0.38 -1.69
CA PRO A 94 11.19 -0.22 -1.70
C PRO A 94 11.56 -0.76 -0.31
N TYR A 95 12.41 -1.79 -0.26
CA TYR A 95 12.97 -2.25 1.02
C TYR A 95 14.00 -1.25 1.57
N ALA A 96 14.66 -0.50 0.69
CA ALA A 96 15.58 0.56 1.08
C ALA A 96 14.81 1.69 1.78
N HIS A 97 15.29 2.10 2.95
CA HIS A 97 14.71 3.21 3.71
C HIS A 97 15.26 4.52 3.18
N GLU A 98 14.66 5.02 2.10
CA GLU A 98 15.04 6.26 1.43
C GLU A 98 13.84 7.21 1.38
N GLU A 99 14.07 8.51 1.57
CA GLU A 99 13.01 9.52 1.58
C GLU A 99 12.73 10.11 0.19
N THR A 100 13.71 10.01 -0.73
CA THR A 100 13.62 10.65 -2.04
C THR A 100 13.86 9.67 -3.18
N LEU A 101 13.25 9.95 -4.32
CA LEU A 101 13.49 9.18 -5.55
C LEU A 101 14.96 9.31 -6.03
N ALA A 102 15.60 10.45 -5.75
CA ALA A 102 16.98 10.69 -6.14
C ALA A 102 17.99 9.86 -5.34
N ALA A 103 17.67 9.48 -4.10
CA ALA A 103 18.52 8.63 -3.27
C ALA A 103 18.32 7.14 -3.55
N LEU A 104 17.19 6.76 -4.17
CA LEU A 104 16.85 5.37 -4.42
C LEU A 104 17.77 4.77 -5.47
N ASP A 105 18.27 3.55 -5.24
CA ASP A 105 19.06 2.80 -6.22
C ASP A 105 18.28 2.60 -7.52
N GLN A 106 19.01 2.63 -8.65
CA GLN A 106 18.41 2.52 -9.98
C GLN A 106 17.64 1.20 -10.18
N ALA A 107 18.13 0.08 -9.65
CA ALA A 107 17.46 -1.20 -9.75
C ALA A 107 16.11 -1.18 -8.99
N ALA A 108 16.10 -0.61 -7.79
CA ALA A 108 14.88 -0.44 -6.99
C ALA A 108 13.89 0.52 -7.66
N ALA A 109 14.36 1.61 -8.25
CA ALA A 109 13.52 2.56 -8.99
C ALA A 109 12.89 1.91 -10.24
N LEU A 110 13.65 1.11 -10.98
CA LEU A 110 13.17 0.36 -12.14
C LEU A 110 12.14 -0.71 -11.73
N GLU A 111 12.42 -1.44 -10.65
CA GLU A 111 11.48 -2.45 -10.14
C GLU A 111 10.19 -1.80 -9.63
N MET A 112 10.28 -0.66 -8.92
CA MET A 112 9.10 0.10 -8.47
C MET A 112 8.21 0.45 -9.66
N MET A 113 8.76 0.92 -10.77
CA MET A 113 7.99 1.26 -11.97
C MET A 113 7.42 0.01 -12.66
N THR A 114 8.17 -1.08 -12.70
CA THR A 114 7.70 -2.39 -13.22
C THR A 114 6.53 -2.90 -12.40
N LEU A 115 6.59 -2.80 -11.08
CA LEU A 115 5.50 -3.16 -10.19
C LEU A 115 4.30 -2.21 -10.32
N ALA A 116 4.52 -0.93 -10.61
CA ALA A 116 3.45 0.02 -10.92
C ALA A 116 2.69 -0.38 -12.19
N GLN A 117 3.39 -0.80 -13.25
CA GLN A 117 2.75 -1.34 -14.47
C GLN A 117 1.92 -2.60 -14.19
N ARG A 118 2.46 -3.53 -13.39
CA ARG A 118 1.73 -4.73 -12.98
C ARG A 118 0.51 -4.38 -12.13
N THR A 119 0.65 -3.41 -11.25
CA THR A 119 -0.43 -2.88 -10.41
C THR A 119 -1.57 -2.30 -11.26
N ASP A 120 -1.27 -1.51 -12.30
CA ASP A 120 -2.28 -1.00 -13.23
C ASP A 120 -3.09 -2.15 -13.85
N ALA A 121 -2.41 -3.17 -14.37
CA ALA A 121 -3.08 -4.33 -14.97
C ALA A 121 -3.96 -5.09 -13.97
N VAL A 122 -3.46 -5.33 -12.76
CA VAL A 122 -4.20 -6.05 -11.70
C VAL A 122 -5.41 -5.25 -11.23
N LEU A 123 -5.26 -3.95 -10.98
CA LEU A 123 -6.37 -3.10 -10.56
C LEU A 123 -7.48 -3.04 -11.60
N ARG A 124 -7.13 -2.97 -12.91
CA ARG A 124 -8.11 -3.02 -14.01
C ARG A 124 -8.84 -4.36 -14.06
N GLN A 125 -8.11 -5.46 -13.91
CA GLN A 125 -8.70 -6.80 -13.94
C GLN A 125 -9.62 -7.06 -12.72
N VAL A 126 -9.18 -6.67 -11.52
CA VAL A 126 -9.87 -7.01 -10.26
C VAL A 126 -11.06 -6.09 -9.99
N TYR A 127 -10.93 -4.81 -10.32
CA TYR A 127 -11.89 -3.77 -9.92
C TYR A 127 -12.65 -3.13 -11.07
N ALA A 128 -12.22 -3.34 -12.32
CA ALA A 128 -12.80 -2.70 -13.53
C ALA A 128 -13.04 -1.19 -13.32
N PRO A 129 -12.05 -0.41 -12.84
CA PRO A 129 -12.25 1.00 -12.53
C PRO A 129 -12.36 1.84 -13.79
N HIS A 130 -12.97 3.03 -13.69
CA HIS A 130 -12.99 4.00 -14.79
C HIS A 130 -11.63 4.68 -14.98
N GLY A 131 -10.79 4.71 -13.95
CA GLY A 131 -9.45 5.28 -13.98
C GLY A 131 -8.60 4.79 -12.80
N ILE A 132 -7.31 5.13 -12.81
CA ILE A 132 -6.37 4.82 -11.73
C ILE A 132 -5.56 6.08 -11.45
N ASN A 133 -5.43 6.45 -10.18
CA ASN A 133 -4.44 7.44 -9.76
C ASN A 133 -3.19 6.73 -9.24
N MET A 134 -2.04 7.17 -9.73
CA MET A 134 -0.74 6.75 -9.22
C MET A 134 0.12 7.99 -8.92
N GLY A 135 0.91 7.93 -7.86
CA GLY A 135 1.79 9.04 -7.52
C GLY A 135 2.61 8.84 -6.25
N LEU A 136 3.62 9.66 -6.11
CA LEU A 136 4.52 9.77 -4.97
C LEU A 136 4.27 11.08 -4.26
N ASN A 137 4.23 11.05 -2.93
CA ASN A 137 4.26 12.25 -2.10
C ASN A 137 5.68 12.38 -1.53
N LEU A 138 6.45 13.33 -2.03
CA LEU A 138 7.84 13.55 -1.62
C LEU A 138 7.92 14.67 -0.59
N GLY A 139 8.17 14.30 0.66
CA GLY A 139 8.24 15.23 1.80
C GLY A 139 6.88 15.60 2.39
N GLN A 140 6.90 16.17 3.58
CA GLN A 140 5.70 16.53 4.36
C GLN A 140 4.80 17.54 3.64
N ALA A 141 5.38 18.56 3.02
CA ALA A 141 4.64 19.59 2.30
C ALA A 141 3.86 19.05 1.09
N ALA A 142 4.31 17.93 0.52
CA ALA A 142 3.60 17.22 -0.54
C ALA A 142 2.49 16.28 -0.02
N GLY A 143 2.31 16.19 1.30
CA GLY A 143 1.29 15.38 1.94
C GLY A 143 1.71 13.94 2.24
N ALA A 144 3.02 13.66 2.32
CA ALA A 144 3.51 12.36 2.76
C ALA A 144 3.18 12.15 4.24
N GLY A 145 2.40 11.10 4.55
CA GLY A 145 2.16 10.68 5.93
C GLY A 145 3.38 10.00 6.56
N ILE A 146 4.22 9.38 5.73
CA ILE A 146 5.49 8.75 6.08
C ILE A 146 6.55 9.36 5.16
N ALA A 147 7.04 10.55 5.52
CA ALA A 147 7.94 11.32 4.66
C ALA A 147 9.34 10.69 4.52
N ALA A 148 9.79 9.96 5.55
CA ALA A 148 11.12 9.38 5.61
C ALA A 148 11.28 8.06 4.83
N HIS A 149 10.22 7.54 4.22
CA HIS A 149 10.27 6.30 3.45
C HIS A 149 9.42 6.41 2.19
N LEU A 150 10.09 6.42 1.05
CA LEU A 150 9.47 6.54 -0.26
C LEU A 150 8.45 5.43 -0.52
N HIS A 151 7.29 5.79 -1.04
CA HIS A 151 6.26 4.84 -1.43
C HIS A 151 5.38 5.41 -2.54
N LEU A 152 5.11 4.60 -3.56
CA LEU A 152 4.23 4.95 -4.67
C LEU A 152 2.83 4.44 -4.37
N HIS A 153 1.87 5.36 -4.34
CA HIS A 153 0.45 5.04 -4.21
C HIS A 153 -0.16 4.64 -5.55
N ALA A 154 -1.06 3.65 -5.52
CA ALA A 154 -1.92 3.32 -6.64
C ALA A 154 -3.32 3.00 -6.14
N LEU A 155 -4.33 3.65 -6.72
CA LEU A 155 -5.71 3.49 -6.31
C LEU A 155 -6.68 3.56 -7.48
N PRO A 156 -7.66 2.65 -7.55
CA PRO A 156 -8.69 2.67 -8.56
C PRO A 156 -9.68 3.80 -8.31
N ARG A 157 -10.24 4.35 -9.40
CA ARG A 157 -11.18 5.46 -9.37
C ARG A 157 -12.42 5.14 -10.21
N TRP A 158 -13.58 5.60 -9.73
CA TRP A 158 -14.86 5.47 -10.42
C TRP A 158 -15.51 6.83 -10.59
N LEU A 159 -16.29 6.99 -11.65
CA LEU A 159 -17.13 8.18 -11.80
C LEU A 159 -18.11 8.26 -10.63
N GLY A 160 -18.12 9.40 -9.94
CA GLY A 160 -18.97 9.61 -8.76
C GLY A 160 -18.43 8.99 -7.46
N ASP A 161 -17.18 8.56 -7.39
CA ASP A 161 -16.56 8.05 -6.16
C ASP A 161 -16.32 9.12 -5.09
N SER A 162 -16.44 10.38 -5.47
CA SER A 162 -16.46 11.54 -4.56
C SER A 162 -17.82 12.23 -4.65
N ASN A 163 -18.50 12.39 -3.54
CA ASN A 163 -19.81 13.02 -3.45
C ASN A 163 -19.92 13.88 -2.17
N PHE A 164 -21.13 14.37 -1.84
CA PHE A 164 -21.35 15.21 -0.67
C PHE A 164 -20.94 14.56 0.66
N MET A 165 -21.02 13.23 0.77
CA MET A 165 -20.59 12.49 1.97
C MET A 165 -19.11 12.70 2.25
N THR A 166 -18.28 12.75 1.19
CA THR A 166 -16.85 12.99 1.32
C THR A 166 -16.54 14.43 1.70
N VAL A 167 -17.27 15.40 1.11
CA VAL A 167 -16.96 16.83 1.23
C VAL A 167 -17.66 17.48 2.44
N ILE A 168 -18.93 17.10 2.71
CA ILE A 168 -19.76 17.70 3.76
C ILE A 168 -19.86 16.75 4.97
N GLY A 169 -20.05 15.45 4.72
CA GLY A 169 -20.19 14.44 5.76
C GLY A 169 -18.88 13.92 6.32
N GLU A 170 -17.74 14.38 5.80
CA GLU A 170 -16.39 13.98 6.23
C GLU A 170 -16.20 12.46 6.30
N THR A 171 -17.01 11.71 5.53
CA THR A 171 -17.13 10.27 5.60
C THR A 171 -16.86 9.65 4.24
N ARG A 172 -16.06 8.57 4.22
CA ARG A 172 -15.91 7.70 3.05
C ARG A 172 -16.57 6.36 3.32
N VAL A 173 -17.34 5.91 2.35
CA VAL A 173 -17.87 4.54 2.36
C VAL A 173 -16.84 3.65 1.67
N LEU A 174 -16.27 2.72 2.43
CA LEU A 174 -15.40 1.66 1.90
C LEU A 174 -16.23 0.37 1.89
N PRO A 175 -16.65 -0.11 0.72
CA PRO A 175 -17.54 -1.27 0.63
C PRO A 175 -16.83 -2.60 0.87
N GLU A 176 -15.53 -2.59 1.07
CA GLU A 176 -14.67 -3.77 1.18
C GLU A 176 -13.71 -3.64 2.36
N THR A 177 -13.53 -4.74 3.11
CA THR A 177 -12.53 -4.81 4.19
C THR A 177 -11.11 -4.94 3.62
N LEU A 178 -10.08 -4.60 4.43
CA LEU A 178 -8.69 -4.79 4.03
C LEU A 178 -8.37 -6.27 3.75
N ASP A 179 -8.92 -7.19 4.53
CA ASP A 179 -8.75 -8.63 4.30
C ASP A 179 -9.31 -9.08 2.95
N SER A 180 -10.53 -8.64 2.60
CA SER A 180 -11.14 -8.94 1.31
C SER A 180 -10.34 -8.32 0.16
N THR A 181 -9.90 -7.09 0.32
CA THR A 181 -9.01 -6.39 -0.64
C THR A 181 -7.71 -7.16 -0.83
N TRP A 182 -7.09 -7.62 0.27
CA TRP A 182 -5.85 -8.38 0.22
C TRP A 182 -6.01 -9.70 -0.56
N GLU A 183 -7.06 -10.47 -0.27
CA GLU A 183 -7.33 -11.73 -0.95
C GLU A 183 -7.53 -11.55 -2.46
N ARG A 184 -8.34 -10.57 -2.85
CA ARG A 184 -8.62 -10.27 -4.26
C ARG A 184 -7.38 -9.82 -5.02
N LEU A 185 -6.61 -8.91 -4.45
CA LEU A 185 -5.40 -8.40 -5.10
C LEU A 185 -4.30 -9.47 -5.17
N ARG A 186 -4.11 -10.26 -4.11
CA ARG A 186 -3.15 -11.36 -4.13
C ARG A 186 -3.48 -12.38 -5.22
N ALA A 187 -4.74 -12.75 -5.38
CA ALA A 187 -5.21 -13.60 -6.46
C ALA A 187 -4.98 -12.95 -7.84
N GLY A 188 -5.26 -11.65 -7.98
CA GLY A 188 -5.02 -10.89 -9.21
C GLY A 188 -3.55 -10.87 -9.62
N PHE A 189 -2.63 -10.63 -8.69
CA PHE A 189 -1.18 -10.64 -8.97
C PHE A 189 -0.70 -12.03 -9.42
N ALA A 190 -1.17 -13.10 -8.78
CA ALA A 190 -0.86 -14.47 -9.18
C ALA A 190 -1.40 -14.79 -10.60
N GLY A 191 -2.61 -14.32 -10.93
CA GLY A 191 -3.21 -14.52 -12.24
C GLY A 191 -2.47 -13.79 -13.37
N VAL A 192 -2.01 -12.56 -13.15
CA VAL A 192 -1.24 -11.79 -14.13
C VAL A 192 0.13 -12.43 -14.40
N GLU A 193 0.77 -13.01 -13.40
CA GLU A 193 2.03 -13.76 -13.58
C GLU A 193 1.81 -15.00 -14.44
N ALA A 194 0.78 -15.79 -14.17
CA ALA A 194 0.46 -16.98 -14.93
C ALA A 194 0.15 -16.66 -16.41
N ALA A 195 -0.57 -15.55 -16.67
CA ALA A 195 -0.88 -15.11 -18.02
C ALA A 195 0.35 -14.67 -18.85
N LYS A 196 1.37 -14.07 -18.21
CA LYS A 196 2.64 -13.72 -18.87
C LYS A 196 3.51 -14.93 -19.22
N LEU A 197 3.32 -16.06 -18.53
CA LEU A 197 4.02 -17.33 -18.79
C LEU A 197 3.32 -18.17 -19.86
N SER A 198 2.08 -17.85 -20.23
CA SER A 198 1.37 -18.51 -21.32
C SER A 198 1.84 -17.93 -22.67
N PRO A 199 2.28 -18.77 -23.65
CA PRO A 199 2.65 -18.29 -24.96
C PRO A 199 1.47 -17.56 -25.60
N ALA A 200 1.73 -16.40 -26.21
CA ALA A 200 0.72 -15.66 -26.97
C ALA A 200 0.11 -16.59 -28.02
N PRO A 201 -1.23 -16.56 -28.26
CA PRO A 201 -1.84 -17.32 -29.33
C PRO A 201 -1.19 -16.94 -30.67
N PRO A 202 -0.89 -17.91 -31.55
CA PRO A 202 -0.30 -17.62 -32.83
C PRO A 202 -1.28 -16.78 -33.68
N GLY A 203 -0.91 -15.56 -34.00
CA GLY A 203 -1.59 -14.71 -34.96
C GLY A 203 -2.41 -13.57 -34.40
N THR A 204 -1.74 -12.51 -33.98
CA THR A 204 -2.28 -11.14 -33.95
C THR A 204 -1.14 -10.19 -34.32
N LEU A 205 -1.01 -9.98 -35.64
CA LEU A 205 -0.41 -8.77 -36.21
C LEU A 205 -1.55 -7.85 -36.64
#